data_201fc17445ec1995fdde1071f2356862
#
_entry.id   201fc17445ec1995fdde1071f2356862
#
_cell.length_a   1.000
_cell.length_b   1.000
_cell.length_c   1.000
_cell.angle_alpha   90.00
_cell.angle_beta   90.00
_cell.angle_gamma   90.00
#
_symmetry.space_group_name_H-M   'P 1'
#
loop_
_entity.id
_entity.type
_entity.pdbx_description
1 polymer ?
#
loop_
_entity_poly.entity_id
_entity_poly.type
_entity_poly.pdbx_seq_one_letter_code
_entity_poly.pdbx_strand_id
1 'polypeptide(L)'
;MSLHRCVIYCSEFAHYSVQKGLRAVGLREAILRTVPVDKLLKMTASGLERQIIEDTKTGLLPFLVAATVGTTLTGSVDPVNDIADVCDRHQLWLHVDAAYGGFFALCDEMKQLFVGVERSDSIVVNPHKGAYL
;
A
#
# COMPACT_ATOMS: atom_id res chain seq x y z
N MET A 1 23.34 -0.80 -3.22
CA MET A 1 22.18 0.10 -3.16
C MET A 1 22.15 0.75 -1.79
N SER A 2 22.01 2.06 -1.71
CA SER A 2 22.07 2.79 -0.43
C SER A 2 20.66 2.87 0.17
N LEU A 3 20.39 2.14 1.26
CA LEU A 3 19.06 1.99 1.84
C LEU A 3 18.42 3.32 2.27
N HIS A 4 19.23 4.28 2.71
CA HIS A 4 18.74 5.61 3.11
C HIS A 4 18.18 6.45 1.94
N ARG A 5 18.31 5.97 0.71
CA ARG A 5 17.69 6.59 -0.48
C ARG A 5 16.42 5.86 -0.94
N CYS A 6 16.16 4.66 -0.42
CA CYS A 6 14.98 3.90 -0.78
C CYS A 6 13.73 4.52 -0.16
N VAL A 7 12.68 4.63 -0.95
CA VAL A 7 11.39 5.20 -0.50
C VAL A 7 10.30 4.14 -0.60
N ILE A 8 9.55 4.02 0.48
CA ILE A 8 8.35 3.20 0.58
C ILE A 8 7.16 4.13 0.78
N TYR A 9 6.09 3.90 0.05
CA TYR A 9 4.89 4.72 0.07
C TYR A 9 3.74 3.98 0.74
N CYS A 10 2.98 4.65 1.59
CA CYS A 10 1.73 4.14 2.15
C CYS A 10 0.78 5.30 2.44
N SER A 11 -0.50 5.03 2.68
CA SER A 11 -1.42 6.08 3.12
C SER A 11 -1.16 6.48 4.57
N GLU A 12 -1.66 7.63 4.97
CA GLU A 12 -1.61 8.06 6.37
C GLU A 12 -2.43 7.16 7.33
N PHE A 13 -3.34 6.35 6.78
CA PHE A 13 -4.13 5.36 7.54
C PHE A 13 -3.57 3.94 7.46
N ALA A 14 -2.40 3.75 6.84
CA ALA A 14 -1.74 2.46 6.83
C ALA A 14 -1.41 2.00 8.26
N HIS A 15 -1.54 0.71 8.49
CA HIS A 15 -1.26 0.15 9.82
C HIS A 15 0.24 0.29 10.15
N TYR A 16 0.55 0.55 11.42
CA TYR A 16 1.94 0.71 11.91
C TYR A 16 2.83 -0.53 11.68
N SER A 17 2.24 -1.69 11.37
CA SER A 17 2.98 -2.91 11.01
C SER A 17 3.88 -2.71 9.80
N VAL A 18 3.52 -1.83 8.86
CA VAL A 18 4.39 -1.48 7.72
C VAL A 18 5.73 -0.96 8.24
N GLN A 19 5.71 0.06 9.10
CA GLN A 19 6.92 0.63 9.66
C GLN A 19 7.69 -0.36 10.53
N LYS A 20 7.00 -1.17 11.33
CA LYS A 20 7.64 -2.21 12.16
C LYS A 20 8.28 -3.30 11.29
N GLY A 21 7.58 -3.73 10.23
CA GLY A 21 8.09 -4.72 9.28
C GLY A 21 9.39 -4.26 8.62
N LEU A 22 9.44 -3.02 8.15
CA LEU A 22 10.67 -2.44 7.56
C LEU A 22 11.86 -2.48 8.53
N ARG A 23 11.62 -2.19 9.82
CA ARG A 23 12.67 -2.29 10.84
C ARG A 23 13.12 -3.73 11.07
N ALA A 24 12.19 -4.67 11.10
CA ALA A 24 12.47 -6.08 11.35
C ALA A 24 13.29 -6.73 10.23
N VAL A 25 13.09 -6.33 8.98
CA VAL A 25 13.80 -6.86 7.82
C VAL A 25 15.08 -6.07 7.46
N GLY A 26 15.52 -5.16 8.32
CA GLY A 26 16.75 -4.41 8.11
C GLY A 26 16.61 -3.18 7.19
N LEU A 27 15.41 -2.78 6.83
CA LEU A 27 15.12 -1.58 6.02
C LEU A 27 14.85 -0.34 6.90
N ARG A 28 15.43 -0.28 8.08
CA ARG A 28 15.20 0.80 9.07
C ARG A 28 15.58 2.19 8.53
N GLU A 29 16.54 2.25 7.62
CA GLU A 29 17.03 3.50 7.05
C GLU A 29 16.22 3.96 5.83
N ALA A 30 15.32 3.13 5.32
CA ALA A 30 14.46 3.51 4.22
C ALA A 30 13.47 4.59 4.64
N ILE A 31 13.16 5.48 3.69
CA ILE A 31 12.22 6.58 3.91
C ILE A 31 10.80 6.04 3.77
N LEU A 32 10.00 6.18 4.81
CA LEU A 32 8.55 5.91 4.74
C LEU A 32 7.83 7.22 4.40
N ARG A 33 7.26 7.28 3.19
CA ARG A 33 6.46 8.40 2.69
C ARG A 33 4.98 8.17 2.97
N THR A 34 4.35 9.12 3.61
CA THR A 34 2.91 9.13 3.78
C THR A 34 2.26 9.88 2.62
N VAL A 35 1.46 9.18 1.84
CA VAL A 35 0.68 9.75 0.73
C VAL A 35 -0.66 10.24 1.27
N PRO A 36 -1.04 11.51 1.00
CA PRO A 36 -2.34 12.04 1.43
C PRO A 36 -3.52 11.24 0.86
N VAL A 37 -4.59 11.18 1.63
CA VAL A 37 -5.83 10.52 1.23
C VAL A 37 -6.86 11.53 0.71
N ASP A 38 -7.86 11.01 0.01
CA ASP A 38 -9.03 11.77 -0.42
C ASP A 38 -10.08 11.94 0.70
N LYS A 39 -11.24 12.51 0.35
CA LYS A 39 -12.37 12.70 1.28
C LYS A 39 -12.98 11.38 1.78
N LEU A 40 -12.72 10.28 1.08
CA LEU A 40 -13.13 8.93 1.45
C LEU A 40 -12.03 8.18 2.22
N LEU A 41 -10.97 8.87 2.62
CA LEU A 41 -9.84 8.35 3.38
C LEU A 41 -9.06 7.26 2.61
N LYS A 42 -9.00 7.37 1.28
CA LYS A 42 -8.30 6.45 0.39
C LYS A 42 -7.07 7.13 -0.20
N MET A 43 -5.98 6.39 -0.34
CA MET A 43 -4.81 6.86 -1.09
C MET A 43 -5.24 7.22 -2.53
N THR A 44 -4.77 8.35 -3.05
CA THR A 44 -5.02 8.71 -4.45
C THR A 44 -3.85 8.30 -5.34
N ALA A 45 -4.12 7.63 -6.46
CA ALA A 45 -3.09 7.24 -7.42
C ALA A 45 -2.34 8.46 -7.97
N SER A 46 -3.05 9.57 -8.22
CA SER A 46 -2.43 10.81 -8.68
C SER A 46 -1.52 11.46 -7.63
N GLY A 47 -1.90 11.39 -6.35
CA GLY A 47 -1.07 11.88 -5.23
C GLY A 47 0.19 11.04 -5.06
N LEU A 48 0.04 9.72 -5.16
CA LEU A 48 1.15 8.77 -5.15
C LEU A 48 2.13 9.04 -6.29
N GLU A 49 1.65 9.13 -7.52
CA GLU A 49 2.50 9.32 -8.70
C GLU A 49 3.26 10.64 -8.65
N ARG A 50 2.61 11.73 -8.24
CA ARG A 50 3.26 13.02 -8.04
C ARG A 50 4.42 12.92 -7.03
N GLN A 51 4.22 12.24 -5.91
CA GLN A 51 5.25 12.06 -4.89
C GLN A 51 6.42 11.21 -5.40
N ILE A 52 6.14 10.15 -6.16
CA ILE A 52 7.17 9.31 -6.80
C ILE A 52 8.03 10.13 -7.75
N ILE A 53 7.42 10.96 -8.60
CA ILE A 53 8.12 11.82 -9.55
C ILE A 53 9.02 12.83 -8.82
N GLU A 54 8.52 13.44 -7.75
CA GLU A 54 9.28 14.40 -6.96
C GLU A 54 10.47 13.76 -6.26
N ASP A 55 10.26 12.60 -5.61
CA ASP A 55 11.34 11.86 -4.94
C ASP A 55 12.41 11.41 -5.95
N THR A 56 12.01 10.96 -7.14
CA THR A 56 12.95 10.58 -8.21
C THR A 56 13.79 11.76 -8.66
N LYS A 57 13.20 12.94 -8.84
CA LYS A 57 13.92 14.18 -9.22
C LYS A 57 14.95 14.60 -8.18
N THR A 58 14.71 14.32 -6.91
CA THR A 58 15.65 14.61 -5.82
C THR A 58 16.73 13.54 -5.62
N GLY A 59 16.74 12.50 -6.48
CA GLY A 59 17.73 11.42 -6.46
C GLY A 59 17.41 10.32 -5.46
N LEU A 60 16.18 10.29 -4.91
CA LEU A 60 15.69 9.18 -4.12
C LEU A 60 15.33 7.99 -5.02
N LEU A 61 15.15 6.84 -4.42
CA LEU A 61 14.89 5.57 -5.12
C LEU A 61 13.52 5.01 -4.68
N PRO A 62 12.43 5.37 -5.34
CA PRO A 62 11.14 4.71 -5.14
C PRO A 62 11.29 3.20 -5.24
N PHE A 63 10.74 2.45 -4.28
CA PHE A 63 10.97 1.02 -4.19
C PHE A 63 9.68 0.22 -4.05
N LEU A 64 8.80 0.60 -3.12
CA LEU A 64 7.62 -0.18 -2.76
C LEU A 64 6.44 0.73 -2.45
N VAL A 65 5.25 0.31 -2.84
CA VAL A 65 3.97 0.88 -2.42
C VAL A 65 3.22 -0.14 -1.57
N ALA A 66 2.76 0.26 -0.40
CA ALA A 66 1.86 -0.52 0.46
C ALA A 66 0.44 0.07 0.38
N ALA A 67 -0.40 -0.53 -0.44
CA ALA A 67 -1.83 -0.23 -0.50
C ALA A 67 -2.60 -1.04 0.56
N THR A 68 -3.67 -0.48 1.11
CA THR A 68 -4.45 -1.15 2.15
C THR A 68 -5.86 -1.47 1.67
N VAL A 69 -6.29 -2.71 1.90
CA VAL A 69 -7.66 -3.16 1.64
C VAL A 69 -8.35 -3.40 2.98
N GLY A 70 -9.06 -2.36 3.45
CA GLY A 70 -9.67 -2.32 4.77
C GLY A 70 -8.72 -1.84 5.86
N THR A 71 -8.57 -0.52 5.99
CA THR A 71 -7.75 0.08 7.06
C THR A 71 -8.34 -0.21 8.44
N THR A 72 -7.50 -0.40 9.44
CA THR A 72 -7.92 -0.73 10.81
C THR A 72 -8.82 0.34 11.44
N LEU A 73 -8.59 1.62 11.13
CA LEU A 73 -9.30 2.72 11.77
C LEU A 73 -10.59 3.09 11.04
N THR A 74 -10.63 3.02 9.72
CA THR A 74 -11.72 3.58 8.92
C THR A 74 -12.41 2.56 8.03
N GLY A 75 -11.81 1.36 7.86
CA GLY A 75 -12.29 0.35 6.92
C GLY A 75 -12.12 0.74 5.45
N SER A 76 -11.48 1.89 5.15
CA SER A 76 -11.31 2.36 3.77
C SER A 76 -10.47 1.38 2.95
N VAL A 77 -10.76 1.32 1.66
CA VAL A 77 -10.08 0.45 0.69
C VAL A 77 -9.44 1.33 -0.37
N ASP A 78 -8.13 1.27 -0.48
CA ASP A 78 -7.38 2.00 -1.50
C ASP A 78 -7.74 1.50 -2.91
N PRO A 79 -7.70 2.36 -3.95
CA PRO A 79 -7.99 1.98 -5.33
C PRO A 79 -6.81 1.17 -5.92
N VAL A 80 -6.74 -0.12 -5.55
CA VAL A 80 -5.57 -0.97 -5.84
C VAL A 80 -5.26 -1.04 -7.32
N ASN A 81 -6.28 -1.10 -8.20
CA ASN A 81 -6.04 -1.15 -9.65
C ASN A 81 -5.34 0.12 -10.18
N ASP A 82 -5.79 1.30 -9.74
CA ASP A 82 -5.17 2.56 -10.18
C ASP A 82 -3.76 2.72 -9.59
N ILE A 83 -3.55 2.23 -8.38
CA ILE A 83 -2.23 2.20 -7.73
C ILE A 83 -1.30 1.22 -8.48
N ALA A 84 -1.81 0.06 -8.90
CA ALA A 84 -1.05 -0.91 -9.69
C ALA A 84 -0.59 -0.30 -11.03
N ASP A 85 -1.43 0.50 -11.69
CA ASP A 85 -1.03 1.22 -12.92
C ASP A 85 0.16 2.16 -12.67
N VAL A 86 0.18 2.83 -11.50
CA VAL A 86 1.33 3.67 -11.10
C VAL A 86 2.56 2.80 -10.84
N CYS A 87 2.41 1.71 -10.11
CA CYS A 87 3.52 0.80 -9.81
C CYS A 87 4.14 0.22 -11.08
N ASP A 88 3.32 -0.21 -12.04
CA ASP A 88 3.79 -0.74 -13.34
C ASP A 88 4.60 0.31 -14.11
N ARG A 89 4.09 1.56 -14.21
CA ARG A 89 4.80 2.65 -14.92
C ARG A 89 6.15 2.99 -14.30
N HIS A 90 6.26 2.91 -12.98
CA HIS A 90 7.46 3.27 -12.23
C HIS A 90 8.29 2.07 -11.77
N GLN A 91 7.89 0.85 -12.13
CA GLN A 91 8.57 -0.41 -11.78
C GLN A 91 8.73 -0.60 -10.27
N LEU A 92 7.68 -0.35 -9.52
CA LEU A 92 7.64 -0.47 -8.05
C LEU A 92 6.99 -1.77 -7.62
N TRP A 93 7.46 -2.33 -6.52
CA TRP A 93 6.82 -3.45 -5.84
C TRP A 93 5.49 -3.00 -5.22
N LEU A 94 4.40 -3.66 -5.57
CA LEU A 94 3.09 -3.44 -4.96
C LEU A 94 2.83 -4.48 -3.88
N HIS A 95 2.78 -4.04 -2.63
CA HIS A 95 2.31 -4.83 -1.50
C HIS A 95 0.88 -4.43 -1.14
N VAL A 96 0.00 -5.41 -0.97
CA VAL A 96 -1.38 -5.17 -0.50
C VAL A 96 -1.54 -5.65 0.94
N ASP A 97 -1.78 -4.72 1.85
CA ASP A 97 -2.21 -5.04 3.21
C ASP A 97 -3.72 -5.28 3.24
N ALA A 98 -4.10 -6.54 3.12
CA ALA A 98 -5.47 -7.03 3.23
C ALA A 98 -5.66 -7.82 4.55
N ALA A 99 -4.84 -7.53 5.58
CA ALA A 99 -4.88 -8.24 6.85
C ALA A 99 -6.26 -8.22 7.50
N TYR A 100 -6.98 -7.10 7.41
CA TYR A 100 -8.35 -6.98 7.89
C TYR A 100 -9.38 -7.32 6.81
N GLY A 101 -9.31 -6.65 5.66
CA GLY A 101 -10.35 -6.71 4.64
C GLY A 101 -10.30 -7.92 3.71
N GLY A 102 -9.19 -8.67 3.67
CA GLY A 102 -8.95 -9.68 2.63
C GLY A 102 -10.02 -10.75 2.49
N PHE A 103 -10.63 -11.19 3.59
CA PHE A 103 -11.69 -12.20 3.55
C PHE A 103 -13.04 -11.69 3.05
N PHE A 104 -13.27 -10.39 3.01
CA PHE A 104 -14.47 -9.82 2.41
C PHE A 104 -14.52 -9.99 0.88
N ALA A 105 -13.39 -10.36 0.25
CA ALA A 105 -13.37 -10.78 -1.16
C ALA A 105 -14.26 -12.00 -1.46
N LEU A 106 -14.61 -12.78 -0.44
CA LEU A 106 -15.54 -13.91 -0.55
C LEU A 106 -17.01 -13.48 -0.64
N CYS A 107 -17.32 -12.23 -0.32
CA CYS A 107 -18.65 -11.65 -0.43
C CYS A 107 -18.84 -11.05 -1.82
N ASP A 108 -19.87 -11.49 -2.56
CA ASP A 108 -20.11 -11.03 -3.93
C ASP A 108 -20.30 -9.51 -4.01
N GLU A 109 -20.96 -8.90 -3.03
CA GLU A 109 -21.22 -7.47 -2.95
C GLU A 109 -19.94 -6.64 -2.78
N MET A 110 -18.88 -7.27 -2.28
CA MET A 110 -17.61 -6.59 -1.97
C MET A 110 -16.54 -6.79 -3.06
N LYS A 111 -16.76 -7.68 -4.03
CA LYS A 111 -15.75 -8.03 -5.05
C LYS A 111 -15.19 -6.82 -5.80
N GLN A 112 -16.01 -5.82 -6.05
CA GLN A 112 -15.59 -4.60 -6.75
C GLN A 112 -14.49 -3.82 -6.00
N LEU A 113 -14.41 -3.96 -4.68
CA LEU A 113 -13.39 -3.32 -3.86
C LEU A 113 -12.00 -3.99 -3.99
N PHE A 114 -11.96 -5.18 -4.57
CA PHE A 114 -10.75 -5.99 -4.70
C PHE A 114 -10.16 -6.00 -6.11
N VAL A 115 -10.74 -5.23 -7.02
CA VAL A 115 -10.22 -5.11 -8.40
C VAL A 115 -8.77 -4.58 -8.35
N GLY A 116 -7.86 -5.30 -9.00
CA GLY A 116 -6.43 -4.97 -9.04
C GLY A 116 -5.59 -5.66 -7.97
N VAL A 117 -6.19 -6.31 -6.97
CA VAL A 117 -5.44 -7.04 -5.92
C VAL A 117 -4.60 -8.17 -6.52
N GLU A 118 -5.08 -8.80 -7.59
CA GLU A 118 -4.39 -9.84 -8.36
C GLU A 118 -3.10 -9.35 -9.05
N ARG A 119 -2.92 -8.03 -9.15
CA ARG A 119 -1.73 -7.40 -9.74
C ARG A 119 -0.64 -7.14 -8.70
N SER A 120 -0.90 -7.44 -7.42
CA SER A 120 0.09 -7.22 -6.37
C SER A 120 1.22 -8.24 -6.42
N ASP A 121 2.43 -7.79 -6.11
CA ASP A 121 3.61 -8.66 -5.97
C ASP A 121 3.59 -9.44 -4.65
N SER A 122 2.90 -8.93 -3.65
CA SER A 122 2.70 -9.59 -2.36
C SER A 122 1.44 -9.10 -1.65
N ILE A 123 0.86 -9.99 -0.85
CA ILE A 123 -0.34 -9.70 -0.08
C ILE A 123 -0.25 -10.32 1.31
N VAL A 124 -0.80 -9.63 2.32
CA VAL A 124 -1.05 -10.19 3.65
C VAL A 124 -2.54 -10.33 3.90
N VAL A 125 -2.96 -11.49 4.41
CA VAL A 125 -4.35 -11.79 4.78
C VAL A 125 -4.36 -12.52 6.12
N ASN A 126 -5.19 -12.08 7.06
CA ASN A 126 -5.26 -12.67 8.40
C ASN A 126 -6.61 -13.35 8.66
N PRO A 127 -6.68 -14.71 8.67
CA PRO A 127 -7.93 -15.45 8.90
C PRO A 127 -8.61 -15.12 10.23
N HIS A 128 -7.82 -14.89 11.29
CA HIS A 128 -8.33 -14.58 12.64
C HIS A 128 -8.96 -13.19 12.76
N LYS A 129 -8.97 -12.37 11.69
CA LYS A 129 -9.63 -11.06 11.65
C LYS A 129 -10.96 -11.15 10.91
N GLY A 130 -10.96 -10.97 9.60
CA GLY A 130 -12.18 -10.90 8.80
C GLY A 130 -12.96 -12.21 8.67
N ALA A 131 -12.30 -13.35 8.78
CA ALA A 131 -12.96 -14.66 8.70
C ALA A 131 -13.39 -15.23 10.06
N TYR A 132 -12.99 -14.61 11.17
CA TYR A 132 -13.29 -15.07 12.54
C TYR A 132 -12.83 -16.52 12.84
N LEU A 133 -11.73 -16.97 12.24
CA LEU A 133 -11.14 -18.31 12.43
C LEU A 133 -9.99 -18.29 13.45
#